data_881681ee62ee2564361254ec6705f360
#
_entry.id   881681ee62ee2564361254ec6705f360
#
_cell.length_a   1.000
_cell.length_b   1.000
_cell.length_c   1.000
_cell.angle_alpha   90.00
_cell.angle_beta   90.00
_cell.angle_gamma   90.00
#
_symmetry.space_group_name_H-M   'P 1'
#
loop_
_entity.id
_entity.type
_entity.pdbx_description
1 polymer ?
#
loop_
_entity_poly.entity_id
_entity_poly.type
_entity_poly.pdbx_seq_one_letter_code
_entity_poly.pdbx_strand_id
1 'polypeptide(L)'
;MAIRFTPIRSDPPADQVRTITLVPFLPDGRCVLVQGQAGLALPSGEVRDGEDYLIDTVLRVPLETAGFRYQHFRPFGLDGDHLYGWIEGAPYTGWRPHAEPELTAASAEDAAARLRDAGRPDLAAVVRAAARSHRTLDDQTYYADSLRTLERAYLRGRTPQDGSGFGGDEHAWRQARHHITEGMTTAGTFLDVGCANGLLMESVVAWCAERGLRLEPFGIDLASSLVELARRRLPQWADRIWAGNAIDWTPPDGRRFDYVHVLLDCVPTHRRGDLIRHHLAGTVSEGGGRLLVSDYSADSARGWPTAAQTLRALGFACAGESTGGSLPGPPPAPTAWVDSC
;
A
#
# COMPACT_ATOMS: atom_id res chain seq x y z
N MET A 1 -29.46 12.97 -14.52
CA MET A 1 -30.22 12.43 -13.36
C MET A 1 -29.33 12.50 -12.15
N ALA A 2 -29.80 12.96 -10.99
CA ALA A 2 -28.95 12.99 -9.80
C ALA A 2 -28.86 11.57 -9.22
N ILE A 3 -27.65 11.06 -8.99
CA ILE A 3 -27.42 9.78 -8.32
C ILE A 3 -28.00 9.88 -6.91
N ARG A 4 -28.88 8.96 -6.57
CA ARG A 4 -29.42 8.80 -5.20
C ARG A 4 -28.89 7.50 -4.66
N PHE A 5 -27.86 7.54 -3.85
CA PHE A 5 -27.36 6.34 -3.19
C PHE A 5 -27.70 6.32 -1.70
N THR A 6 -27.96 5.14 -1.19
CA THR A 6 -28.10 4.89 0.23
C THR A 6 -26.71 4.89 0.86
N PRO A 7 -26.44 5.72 1.88
CA PRO A 7 -25.16 5.70 2.60
C PRO A 7 -24.92 4.35 3.26
N ILE A 8 -23.72 3.81 3.09
CA ILE A 8 -23.31 2.56 3.74
C ILE A 8 -21.99 2.76 4.49
N ARG A 9 -21.72 1.90 5.48
CA ARG A 9 -20.51 1.94 6.31
C ARG A 9 -19.71 0.64 6.28
N SER A 10 -20.24 -0.37 5.62
CA SER A 10 -19.63 -1.69 5.49
C SER A 10 -19.85 -2.22 4.09
N ASP A 11 -19.05 -3.20 3.67
CA ASP A 11 -19.22 -3.85 2.39
C ASP A 11 -20.59 -4.54 2.32
N PRO A 12 -21.35 -4.29 1.25
CA PRO A 12 -22.50 -5.14 0.94
C PRO A 12 -22.02 -6.55 0.55
N PRO A 13 -22.88 -7.57 0.63
CA PRO A 13 -22.59 -8.88 0.04
C PRO A 13 -22.22 -8.75 -1.44
N ALA A 14 -21.21 -9.50 -1.89
CA ALA A 14 -20.70 -9.40 -3.28
C ALA A 14 -21.76 -9.72 -4.33
N ASP A 15 -22.67 -10.67 -4.04
CA ASP A 15 -23.79 -11.07 -4.88
C ASP A 15 -24.86 -9.98 -5.06
N GLN A 16 -24.83 -8.93 -4.24
CA GLN A 16 -25.71 -7.76 -4.36
C GLN A 16 -25.10 -6.62 -5.19
N VAL A 17 -23.85 -6.74 -5.62
CA VAL A 17 -23.13 -5.71 -6.38
C VAL A 17 -22.81 -6.22 -7.77
N ARG A 18 -23.21 -5.48 -8.79
CA ARG A 18 -22.85 -5.76 -10.20
C ARG A 18 -21.81 -4.81 -10.74
N THR A 19 -21.82 -3.58 -10.26
CA THR A 19 -20.89 -2.53 -10.74
C THR A 19 -20.32 -1.74 -9.57
N ILE A 20 -19.08 -1.25 -9.76
CA ILE A 20 -18.44 -0.36 -8.80
C ILE A 20 -17.96 0.92 -9.50
N THR A 21 -17.99 2.03 -8.77
CA THR A 21 -17.28 3.27 -9.13
C THR A 21 -16.46 3.72 -7.95
N LEU A 22 -15.18 3.97 -8.19
CA LEU A 22 -14.20 4.34 -7.17
C LEU A 22 -13.71 5.76 -7.37
N VAL A 23 -13.61 6.52 -6.28
CA VAL A 23 -12.98 7.84 -6.28
C VAL A 23 -11.57 7.70 -5.74
N PRO A 24 -10.53 7.77 -6.58
CA PRO A 24 -9.16 7.68 -6.10
C PRO A 24 -8.74 8.98 -5.42
N PHE A 25 -8.20 8.86 -4.21
CA PHE A 25 -7.49 9.91 -3.52
C PHE A 25 -6.00 9.60 -3.43
N LEU A 26 -5.21 10.66 -3.57
CA LEU A 26 -3.80 10.63 -3.27
C LEU A 26 -3.56 10.79 -1.78
N PRO A 27 -2.39 10.40 -1.29
CA PRO A 27 -2.01 10.63 0.10
C PRO A 27 -2.08 12.10 0.54
N ASP A 28 -1.98 13.05 -0.39
CA ASP A 28 -2.13 14.48 -0.12
C ASP A 28 -3.58 14.98 -0.16
N GLY A 29 -4.55 14.07 -0.33
CA GLY A 29 -5.98 14.35 -0.36
C GLY A 29 -6.53 14.85 -1.70
N ARG A 30 -5.70 14.96 -2.75
CA ARG A 30 -6.19 15.27 -4.09
C ARG A 30 -6.94 14.09 -4.70
N CYS A 31 -8.00 14.39 -5.43
CA CYS A 31 -8.76 13.40 -6.20
C CYS A 31 -8.14 13.19 -7.58
N VAL A 32 -8.12 11.96 -8.06
CA VAL A 32 -7.63 11.61 -9.40
C VAL A 32 -8.79 11.33 -10.34
N LEU A 33 -8.79 12.01 -11.49
CA LEU A 33 -9.69 11.78 -12.61
C LEU A 33 -8.93 11.07 -13.73
N VAL A 34 -9.64 10.23 -14.47
CA VAL A 34 -9.12 9.49 -15.62
C VAL A 34 -9.65 10.12 -16.90
N GLN A 35 -8.76 10.47 -17.83
CA GLN A 35 -9.15 10.86 -19.18
C GLN A 35 -9.30 9.62 -20.03
N GLY A 36 -10.54 9.24 -20.30
CA GLY A 36 -10.87 8.14 -21.19
C GLY A 36 -11.29 8.64 -22.59
N GLN A 37 -11.62 7.72 -23.49
CA GLN A 37 -12.12 8.04 -24.83
C GLN A 37 -13.45 8.82 -24.79
N ALA A 38 -14.28 8.59 -23.79
CA ALA A 38 -15.57 9.25 -23.61
C ALA A 38 -15.47 10.54 -22.75
N GLY A 39 -14.26 11.04 -22.46
CA GLY A 39 -14.01 12.21 -21.62
C GLY A 39 -13.58 11.87 -20.19
N LEU A 40 -13.71 12.85 -19.26
CA LEU A 40 -13.34 12.68 -17.86
C LEU A 40 -14.24 11.67 -17.16
N ALA A 41 -13.62 10.75 -16.42
CA ALA A 41 -14.27 9.64 -15.75
C ALA A 41 -13.63 9.34 -14.37
N LEU A 42 -14.29 8.44 -13.65
CA LEU A 42 -13.76 7.76 -12.46
C LEU A 42 -13.53 6.28 -12.79
N PRO A 43 -12.57 5.59 -12.17
CA PRO A 43 -12.45 4.15 -12.26
C PRO A 43 -13.77 3.46 -11.97
N SER A 44 -14.29 2.74 -12.95
CA SER A 44 -15.57 2.03 -12.85
C SER A 44 -15.49 0.71 -13.60
N GLY A 45 -16.20 -0.31 -13.11
CA GLY A 45 -16.22 -1.61 -13.76
C GLY A 45 -17.25 -2.55 -13.15
N GLU A 46 -17.51 -3.64 -13.88
CA GLU A 46 -18.41 -4.71 -13.45
C GLU A 46 -17.67 -5.71 -12.55
N VAL A 47 -18.41 -6.32 -11.62
CA VAL A 47 -17.97 -7.52 -10.90
C VAL A 47 -17.94 -8.68 -11.90
N ARG A 48 -16.83 -9.40 -11.96
CA ARG A 48 -16.65 -10.53 -12.89
C ARG A 48 -17.00 -11.86 -12.25
N ASP A 49 -17.37 -12.82 -13.09
CA ASP A 49 -17.53 -14.21 -12.64
C ASP A 49 -16.20 -14.71 -12.02
N GLY A 50 -16.31 -15.30 -10.83
CA GLY A 50 -15.14 -15.75 -10.06
C GLY A 50 -14.53 -14.69 -9.12
N GLU A 51 -15.06 -13.47 -9.11
CA GLU A 51 -14.78 -12.49 -8.08
C GLU A 51 -15.77 -12.66 -6.92
N ASP A 52 -15.51 -13.66 -6.07
CA ASP A 52 -16.41 -14.03 -4.97
C ASP A 52 -16.49 -12.97 -3.86
N TYR A 53 -15.58 -12.00 -3.91
CA TYR A 53 -15.52 -10.92 -2.93
C TYR A 53 -15.31 -9.58 -3.63
N LEU A 54 -15.97 -8.54 -3.14
CA LEU A 54 -15.85 -7.19 -3.67
C LEU A 54 -14.41 -6.67 -3.74
N ILE A 55 -13.54 -7.16 -2.85
CA ILE A 55 -12.13 -6.76 -2.84
C ILE A 55 -11.42 -7.13 -4.14
N ASP A 56 -11.78 -8.23 -4.80
CA ASP A 56 -11.17 -8.65 -6.06
C ASP A 56 -11.45 -7.61 -7.15
N THR A 57 -12.71 -7.13 -7.23
CA THR A 57 -13.12 -6.06 -8.14
C THR A 57 -12.47 -4.72 -7.77
N VAL A 58 -12.38 -4.40 -6.47
CA VAL A 58 -11.76 -3.16 -5.96
C VAL A 58 -10.26 -3.13 -6.25
N LEU A 59 -9.58 -4.27 -6.22
CA LEU A 59 -8.17 -4.38 -6.62
C LEU A 59 -8.00 -4.20 -8.13
N ARG A 60 -8.82 -4.87 -8.92
CA ARG A 60 -8.72 -4.93 -10.37
C ARG A 60 -9.12 -3.63 -11.06
N VAL A 61 -10.28 -3.09 -10.75
CA VAL A 61 -10.87 -1.98 -11.50
C VAL A 61 -9.96 -0.73 -11.55
N PRO A 62 -9.44 -0.19 -10.44
CA PRO A 62 -8.55 0.97 -10.52
C PRO A 62 -7.23 0.64 -11.21
N LEU A 63 -6.74 -0.58 -11.09
CA LEU A 63 -5.51 -1.00 -11.75
C LEU A 63 -5.70 -1.05 -13.28
N GLU A 64 -6.76 -1.71 -13.77
CA GLU A 64 -7.06 -1.85 -15.20
C GLU A 64 -7.44 -0.50 -15.85
N THR A 65 -8.20 0.34 -15.16
CA THR A 65 -8.77 1.57 -15.73
C THR A 65 -7.89 2.81 -15.55
N ALA A 66 -7.05 2.83 -14.53
CA ALA A 66 -6.26 3.99 -14.16
C ALA A 66 -4.78 3.68 -13.88
N GLY A 67 -4.36 2.40 -13.93
CA GLY A 67 -3.03 2.02 -13.46
C GLY A 67 -2.78 2.44 -12.00
N PHE A 68 -3.83 2.43 -11.18
CA PHE A 68 -3.81 2.96 -9.82
C PHE A 68 -3.88 1.81 -8.82
N ARG A 69 -2.87 1.71 -7.95
CA ARG A 69 -2.85 0.78 -6.82
C ARG A 69 -3.37 1.50 -5.57
N TYR A 70 -4.33 0.91 -4.87
CA TYR A 70 -4.81 1.46 -3.64
C TYR A 70 -4.12 0.81 -2.41
N GLN A 71 -4.10 1.57 -1.33
CA GLN A 71 -3.63 1.17 0.00
C GLN A 71 -4.79 1.06 0.99
N HIS A 72 -5.86 1.81 0.74
CA HIS A 72 -7.05 1.84 1.57
C HIS A 72 -8.31 1.94 0.71
N PHE A 73 -9.37 1.19 1.07
CA PHE A 73 -10.68 1.23 0.43
C PHE A 73 -11.79 1.41 1.45
N ARG A 74 -12.75 2.26 1.13
CA ARG A 74 -13.97 2.41 1.92
C ARG A 74 -15.21 2.61 1.03
N PRO A 75 -16.25 1.77 1.18
CA PRO A 75 -17.54 2.01 0.55
C PRO A 75 -18.25 3.15 1.25
N PHE A 76 -19.02 3.96 0.52
CA PHE A 76 -19.82 5.04 1.10
C PHE A 76 -21.24 5.14 0.56
N GLY A 77 -21.61 4.43 -0.49
CA GLY A 77 -22.93 4.50 -1.06
C GLY A 77 -23.29 3.33 -1.96
N LEU A 78 -24.57 3.00 -2.02
CA LEU A 78 -25.15 1.99 -2.88
C LEU A 78 -26.38 2.56 -3.58
N ASP A 79 -26.50 2.38 -4.91
CA ASP A 79 -27.66 2.70 -5.73
C ASP A 79 -28.06 1.46 -6.53
N GLY A 80 -29.11 0.77 -6.09
CA GLY A 80 -29.45 -0.55 -6.61
C GLY A 80 -28.30 -1.54 -6.39
N ASP A 81 -27.75 -2.06 -7.48
CA ASP A 81 -26.60 -2.98 -7.49
C ASP A 81 -25.27 -2.27 -7.84
N HIS A 82 -25.23 -0.95 -7.82
CA HIS A 82 -24.04 -0.15 -8.08
C HIS A 82 -23.42 0.37 -6.79
N LEU A 83 -22.19 -0.06 -6.50
CA LEU A 83 -21.41 0.34 -5.33
C LEU A 83 -20.55 1.57 -5.63
N TYR A 84 -20.59 2.54 -4.74
CA TYR A 84 -19.70 3.69 -4.72
C TYR A 84 -18.75 3.61 -3.53
N GLY A 85 -17.45 3.70 -3.82
CA GLY A 85 -16.40 3.70 -2.82
C GLY A 85 -15.34 4.76 -3.13
N TRP A 86 -14.48 5.01 -2.17
CA TRP A 86 -13.24 5.73 -2.43
C TRP A 86 -12.05 4.84 -2.08
N ILE A 87 -10.95 5.11 -2.74
CA ILE A 87 -9.66 4.47 -2.50
C ILE A 87 -8.61 5.54 -2.25
N GLU A 88 -7.69 5.27 -1.33
CA GLU A 88 -6.47 6.05 -1.18
C GLU A 88 -5.30 5.23 -1.68
N GLY A 89 -4.43 5.83 -2.48
CA GLY A 89 -3.31 5.12 -3.07
C GLY A 89 -2.54 5.98 -4.05
N ALA A 90 -1.89 5.34 -5.01
CA ALA A 90 -1.06 6.01 -6.00
C ALA A 90 -1.00 5.24 -7.34
N PRO A 91 -0.61 5.89 -8.44
CA PRO A 91 -0.32 5.21 -9.68
C PRO A 91 0.74 4.12 -9.50
N TYR A 92 0.53 3.00 -10.16
CA TYR A 92 1.44 1.86 -10.08
C TYR A 92 2.35 1.80 -11.30
N THR A 93 3.67 1.84 -11.06
CA THR A 93 4.67 1.90 -12.14
C THR A 93 5.03 0.54 -12.72
N GLY A 94 4.73 -0.54 -12.02
CA GLY A 94 5.09 -1.91 -12.42
C GLY A 94 4.12 -2.58 -13.38
N TRP A 95 2.96 -1.97 -13.66
CA TRP A 95 1.95 -2.53 -14.54
C TRP A 95 1.51 -1.49 -15.57
N ARG A 96 1.62 -1.85 -16.85
CA ARG A 96 1.17 -0.98 -17.95
C ARG A 96 0.03 -1.66 -18.69
N PRO A 97 -1.19 -1.12 -18.63
CA PRO A 97 -2.22 -1.46 -19.59
C PRO A 97 -1.74 -1.08 -21.00
N HIS A 98 -2.34 -1.68 -22.03
CA HIS A 98 -1.99 -1.44 -23.44
C HIS A 98 -2.06 0.04 -23.88
N ALA A 99 -2.69 0.91 -23.08
CA ALA A 99 -2.66 2.37 -23.22
C ALA A 99 -2.62 2.99 -21.82
N GLU A 100 -1.63 3.85 -21.55
CA GLU A 100 -1.58 4.60 -20.29
C GLU A 100 -2.71 5.63 -20.28
N PRO A 101 -3.66 5.57 -19.32
CA PRO A 101 -4.66 6.61 -19.20
C PRO A 101 -4.01 7.91 -18.72
N GLU A 102 -4.44 9.02 -19.27
CA GLU A 102 -4.05 10.34 -18.75
C GLU A 102 -4.76 10.58 -17.43
N LEU A 103 -3.97 10.79 -16.37
CA LEU A 103 -4.47 11.05 -15.02
C LEU A 103 -4.36 12.53 -14.69
N THR A 104 -5.41 13.09 -14.12
CA THR A 104 -5.43 14.44 -13.60
C THR A 104 -5.70 14.46 -12.12
N ALA A 105 -4.78 15.00 -11.32
CA ALA A 105 -4.97 15.19 -9.88
C ALA A 105 -5.43 16.63 -9.58
N ALA A 106 -6.49 16.77 -8.78
CA ALA A 106 -7.05 18.06 -8.41
C ALA A 106 -7.66 17.99 -6.99
N SER A 107 -7.93 19.15 -6.37
CA SER A 107 -8.79 19.15 -5.18
C SER A 107 -10.13 18.49 -5.49
N ALA A 108 -10.80 17.91 -4.51
CA ALA A 108 -12.09 17.28 -4.75
C ALA A 108 -13.14 18.28 -5.27
N GLU A 109 -13.00 19.57 -4.94
CA GLU A 109 -13.87 20.63 -5.42
C GLU A 109 -13.61 20.95 -6.90
N ASP A 110 -12.33 21.10 -7.30
CA ASP A 110 -11.93 21.30 -8.69
C ASP A 110 -12.24 20.08 -9.55
N ALA A 111 -12.03 18.87 -9.04
CA ALA A 111 -12.38 17.63 -9.73
C ALA A 111 -13.88 17.55 -10.00
N ALA A 112 -14.71 17.89 -9.01
CA ALA A 112 -16.16 17.96 -9.17
C ALA A 112 -16.59 19.09 -10.13
N ALA A 113 -15.89 20.23 -10.17
CA ALA A 113 -16.15 21.29 -11.14
C ALA A 113 -15.84 20.82 -12.56
N ARG A 114 -14.66 20.24 -12.80
CA ARG A 114 -14.26 19.70 -14.11
C ARG A 114 -15.21 18.64 -14.64
N LEU A 115 -15.69 17.75 -13.77
CA LEU A 115 -16.70 16.74 -14.15
C LEU A 115 -18.04 17.38 -14.56
N ARG A 116 -18.49 18.43 -13.86
CA ARG A 116 -19.70 19.17 -14.27
C ARG A 116 -19.53 19.81 -15.63
N ASP A 117 -18.40 20.49 -15.84
CA ASP A 117 -18.07 21.17 -17.10
C ASP A 117 -17.96 20.18 -18.27
N ALA A 118 -17.51 18.95 -17.98
CA ALA A 118 -17.49 17.82 -18.92
C ALA A 118 -18.86 17.13 -19.09
N GLY A 119 -19.96 17.70 -18.55
CA GLY A 119 -21.30 17.12 -18.68
C GLY A 119 -21.57 15.91 -17.79
N ARG A 120 -20.76 15.70 -16.72
CA ARG A 120 -20.88 14.59 -15.76
C ARG A 120 -21.23 15.06 -14.34
N PRO A 121 -22.41 15.74 -14.17
CA PRO A 121 -22.83 16.20 -12.84
C PRO A 121 -23.10 15.05 -11.87
N ASP A 122 -23.40 13.86 -12.39
CA ASP A 122 -23.55 12.60 -11.68
C ASP A 122 -22.24 12.24 -10.94
N LEU A 123 -21.14 12.12 -11.66
CA LEU A 123 -19.81 11.81 -11.08
C LEU A 123 -19.30 12.93 -10.17
N ALA A 124 -19.61 14.18 -10.48
CA ALA A 124 -19.30 15.31 -9.60
C ALA A 124 -19.96 15.18 -8.21
N ALA A 125 -21.18 14.65 -8.15
CA ALA A 125 -21.86 14.37 -6.89
C ALA A 125 -21.18 13.23 -6.12
N VAL A 126 -20.74 12.18 -6.83
CA VAL A 126 -19.98 11.06 -6.26
C VAL A 126 -18.67 11.54 -5.64
N VAL A 127 -17.88 12.37 -6.35
CA VAL A 127 -16.63 12.94 -5.83
C VAL A 127 -16.86 13.73 -4.54
N ARG A 128 -17.91 14.59 -4.49
CA ARG A 128 -18.22 15.33 -3.26
C ARG A 128 -18.64 14.45 -2.09
N ALA A 129 -19.39 13.38 -2.36
CA ALA A 129 -19.77 12.42 -1.31
C ALA A 129 -18.54 11.65 -0.79
N ALA A 130 -17.69 11.18 -1.69
CA ALA A 130 -16.42 10.54 -1.36
C ALA A 130 -15.53 11.44 -0.50
N ALA A 131 -15.35 12.70 -0.89
CA ALA A 131 -14.53 13.66 -0.15
C ALA A 131 -15.04 13.93 1.28
N ARG A 132 -16.36 13.92 1.49
CA ARG A 132 -16.92 14.00 2.86
C ARG A 132 -16.58 12.74 3.67
N SER A 133 -16.72 11.56 3.09
CA SER A 133 -16.41 10.30 3.73
C SER A 133 -14.90 10.17 4.04
N HIS A 134 -14.05 10.56 3.10
CA HIS A 134 -12.58 10.54 3.26
C HIS A 134 -12.11 11.42 4.41
N ARG A 135 -12.65 12.64 4.55
CA ARG A 135 -12.29 13.58 5.64
C ARG A 135 -12.68 13.13 7.05
N THR A 136 -13.55 12.15 7.18
CA THR A 136 -14.00 11.62 8.48
C THR A 136 -13.30 10.33 8.89
N LEU A 137 -12.28 9.91 8.14
CA LEU A 137 -11.49 8.74 8.46
C LEU A 137 -10.63 8.99 9.70
N ASP A 138 -10.81 8.19 10.74
CA ASP A 138 -9.93 8.14 11.90
C ASP A 138 -8.98 6.93 11.84
N ASP A 139 -7.94 6.92 12.66
CA ASP A 139 -6.91 5.87 12.67
C ASP A 139 -7.52 4.49 12.93
N GLN A 140 -8.45 4.38 13.88
CA GLN A 140 -9.08 3.09 14.21
C GLN A 140 -9.85 2.53 13.02
N THR A 141 -10.60 3.37 12.33
CA THR A 141 -11.33 2.99 11.13
C THR A 141 -10.37 2.60 10.00
N TYR A 142 -9.25 3.33 9.84
CA TYR A 142 -8.21 2.98 8.86
C TYR A 142 -7.69 1.56 9.06
N TYR A 143 -7.27 1.22 10.28
CA TYR A 143 -6.75 -0.12 10.59
C TYR A 143 -7.82 -1.21 10.45
N ALA A 144 -9.06 -0.95 10.87
CA ALA A 144 -10.16 -1.90 10.71
C ALA A 144 -10.48 -2.17 9.23
N ASP A 145 -10.48 -1.14 8.39
CA ASP A 145 -10.69 -1.28 6.95
C ASP A 145 -9.52 -2.02 6.27
N SER A 146 -8.28 -1.73 6.66
CA SER A 146 -7.08 -2.41 6.16
C SER A 146 -7.12 -3.91 6.47
N LEU A 147 -7.45 -4.29 7.71
CA LEU A 147 -7.65 -5.68 8.10
C LEU A 147 -8.75 -6.35 7.27
N ARG A 148 -9.90 -5.69 7.14
CA ARG A 148 -11.06 -6.22 6.40
C ARG A 148 -10.75 -6.49 4.93
N THR A 149 -9.96 -5.62 4.29
CA THR A 149 -9.68 -5.67 2.85
C THR A 149 -8.45 -6.50 2.52
N LEU A 150 -7.32 -6.22 3.14
CA LEU A 150 -6.03 -6.82 2.79
C LEU A 150 -5.89 -8.25 3.34
N GLU A 151 -6.31 -8.49 4.58
CA GLU A 151 -6.19 -9.79 5.23
C GLU A 151 -6.86 -10.90 4.42
N ARG A 152 -8.09 -10.67 3.96
CA ARG A 152 -8.82 -11.65 3.14
C ARG A 152 -8.15 -11.92 1.80
N ALA A 153 -7.65 -10.88 1.14
CA ALA A 153 -6.96 -11.01 -0.14
C ALA A 153 -5.68 -11.84 0.02
N TYR A 154 -4.90 -11.55 1.04
CA TYR A 154 -3.62 -12.23 1.28
C TYR A 154 -3.79 -13.68 1.73
N LEU A 155 -4.78 -13.99 2.58
CA LEU A 155 -5.06 -15.35 3.03
C LEU A 155 -5.52 -16.28 1.91
N ARG A 156 -6.07 -15.74 0.80
CA ARG A 156 -6.47 -16.50 -0.38
C ARG A 156 -5.37 -16.66 -1.42
N GLY A 157 -4.24 -16.00 -1.22
CA GLY A 157 -3.10 -16.08 -2.13
C GLY A 157 -2.70 -17.53 -2.39
N ARG A 158 -2.53 -17.89 -3.67
CA ARG A 158 -2.14 -19.24 -4.10
C ARG A 158 -0.64 -19.42 -4.13
N THR A 159 0.09 -18.31 -4.22
CA THR A 159 1.54 -18.26 -4.20
C THR A 159 2.02 -17.48 -2.98
N PRO A 160 3.29 -17.63 -2.55
CA PRO A 160 3.84 -16.76 -1.51
C PRO A 160 3.75 -15.27 -1.87
N GLN A 161 3.88 -14.92 -3.14
CA GLN A 161 3.78 -13.57 -3.66
C GLN A 161 2.37 -13.00 -3.48
N ASP A 162 1.34 -13.75 -3.90
CA ASP A 162 -0.06 -13.34 -3.69
C ASP A 162 -0.36 -13.12 -2.20
N GLY A 163 0.10 -14.04 -1.34
CA GLY A 163 -0.06 -13.96 0.12
C GLY A 163 0.76 -12.85 0.80
N SER A 164 1.57 -12.10 0.04
CA SER A 164 2.26 -10.88 0.47
C SER A 164 1.74 -9.63 -0.24
N GLY A 165 0.63 -9.75 -0.98
CA GLY A 165 0.02 -8.65 -1.73
C GLY A 165 0.75 -8.27 -3.01
N PHE A 166 1.54 -9.17 -3.57
CA PHE A 166 2.28 -8.97 -4.82
C PHE A 166 1.74 -9.88 -5.93
N GLY A 167 1.15 -9.29 -6.96
CA GLY A 167 0.50 -10.01 -8.07
C GLY A 167 1.45 -10.46 -9.18
N GLY A 168 2.69 -10.83 -8.86
CA GLY A 168 3.71 -11.27 -9.84
C GLY A 168 4.35 -12.60 -9.46
N ASP A 169 5.19 -13.12 -10.34
CA ASP A 169 6.00 -14.31 -10.09
C ASP A 169 7.24 -13.98 -9.23
N GLU A 170 8.05 -15.00 -8.94
CA GLU A 170 9.29 -14.88 -8.15
C GLU A 170 10.30 -13.94 -8.81
N HIS A 171 10.42 -13.96 -10.13
CA HIS A 171 11.33 -13.08 -10.87
C HIS A 171 10.92 -11.60 -10.72
N ALA A 172 9.65 -11.31 -10.93
CA ALA A 172 9.09 -9.97 -10.76
C ALA A 172 9.19 -9.51 -9.29
N TRP A 173 8.98 -10.43 -8.33
CA TRP A 173 9.17 -10.16 -6.91
C TRP A 173 10.61 -9.72 -6.62
N ARG A 174 11.58 -10.48 -7.09
CA ARG A 174 13.00 -10.15 -6.92
C ARG A 174 13.35 -8.81 -7.55
N GLN A 175 12.89 -8.54 -8.77
CA GLN A 175 13.11 -7.25 -9.43
C GLN A 175 12.55 -6.08 -8.60
N ALA A 176 11.36 -6.26 -8.05
CA ALA A 176 10.67 -5.21 -7.32
C ALA A 176 11.18 -4.98 -5.88
N ARG A 177 11.89 -5.93 -5.26
CA ARG A 177 12.21 -5.90 -3.82
C ARG A 177 13.67 -6.10 -3.46
N HIS A 178 14.48 -6.69 -4.35
CA HIS A 178 15.90 -7.00 -4.05
C HIS A 178 16.70 -5.76 -3.63
N HIS A 179 16.38 -4.59 -4.20
CA HIS A 179 17.07 -3.33 -3.91
C HIS A 179 16.97 -2.88 -2.44
N ILE A 180 15.99 -3.41 -1.65
CA ILE A 180 15.89 -3.15 -0.21
C ILE A 180 17.20 -3.58 0.49
N THR A 181 17.85 -4.63 0.01
CA THR A 181 19.11 -5.14 0.59
C THR A 181 20.30 -4.21 0.39
N GLU A 182 20.24 -3.22 -0.51
CA GLU A 182 21.33 -2.26 -0.73
C GLU A 182 21.62 -1.42 0.53
N GLY A 183 20.58 -1.18 1.34
CA GLY A 183 20.73 -0.53 2.65
C GLY A 183 21.39 -1.41 3.72
N MET A 184 21.62 -2.71 3.48
CA MET A 184 22.14 -3.66 4.45
C MET A 184 23.60 -3.98 4.12
N THR A 185 24.54 -3.54 4.96
CA THR A 185 25.98 -3.59 4.66
C THR A 185 26.77 -4.55 5.56
N THR A 186 26.19 -5.00 6.66
CA THR A 186 26.79 -5.89 7.65
C THR A 186 25.84 -7.03 8.02
N ALA A 187 26.37 -8.09 8.59
CA ALA A 187 25.55 -9.10 9.26
C ALA A 187 24.84 -8.49 10.48
N GLY A 188 23.65 -8.99 10.82
CA GLY A 188 22.87 -8.46 11.95
C GLY A 188 21.45 -8.96 12.01
N THR A 189 20.62 -8.28 12.78
CA THR A 189 19.20 -8.56 12.95
C THR A 189 18.35 -7.69 12.01
N PHE A 190 17.27 -8.27 11.47
CA PHE A 190 16.37 -7.60 10.53
C PHE A 190 14.92 -7.73 10.99
N LEU A 191 14.23 -6.63 11.20
CA LEU A 191 12.79 -6.59 11.49
C LEU A 191 12.03 -6.10 10.25
N ASP A 192 11.06 -6.92 9.78
CA ASP A 192 10.11 -6.56 8.73
C ASP A 192 8.78 -6.13 9.36
N VAL A 193 8.43 -4.86 9.23
CA VAL A 193 7.20 -4.27 9.76
C VAL A 193 6.13 -4.29 8.69
N GLY A 194 5.04 -5.02 8.93
CA GLY A 194 4.03 -5.38 7.93
C GLY A 194 4.46 -6.61 7.13
N CYS A 195 4.94 -7.64 7.83
CA CYS A 195 5.58 -8.80 7.21
C CYS A 195 4.63 -9.73 6.44
N ALA A 196 3.31 -9.53 6.53
CA ALA A 196 2.29 -10.37 5.91
C ALA A 196 2.56 -11.88 6.15
N ASN A 197 2.76 -12.66 5.08
CA ASN A 197 3.09 -14.08 5.16
C ASN A 197 4.61 -14.36 5.36
N GLY A 198 5.42 -13.36 5.62
CA GLY A 198 6.86 -13.47 5.85
C GLY A 198 7.73 -13.63 4.59
N LEU A 199 7.18 -13.41 3.38
CA LEU A 199 7.94 -13.61 2.14
C LEU A 199 9.14 -12.66 2.04
N LEU A 200 9.00 -11.39 2.44
CA LEU A 200 10.12 -10.44 2.40
C LEU A 200 11.22 -10.84 3.39
N MET A 201 10.85 -11.29 4.59
CA MET A 201 11.83 -11.81 5.57
C MET A 201 12.70 -12.91 4.97
N GLU A 202 12.06 -13.92 4.34
CA GLU A 202 12.75 -15.05 3.70
C GLU A 202 13.63 -14.56 2.54
N SER A 203 13.10 -13.71 1.69
CA SER A 203 13.79 -13.17 0.51
C SER A 203 15.02 -12.36 0.89
N VAL A 204 14.90 -11.45 1.85
CA VAL A 204 16.01 -10.59 2.31
C VAL A 204 17.14 -11.43 2.90
N VAL A 205 16.82 -12.45 3.71
CA VAL A 205 17.83 -13.38 4.25
C VAL A 205 18.56 -14.10 3.13
N ALA A 206 17.84 -14.63 2.14
CA ALA A 206 18.45 -15.32 1.01
C ALA A 206 19.33 -14.40 0.16
N TRP A 207 18.82 -13.21 -0.19
CA TRP A 207 19.57 -12.25 -1.02
C TRP A 207 20.80 -11.68 -0.32
N CYS A 208 20.73 -11.43 0.98
CA CYS A 208 21.90 -11.02 1.76
C CYS A 208 22.92 -12.13 1.86
N ALA A 209 22.49 -13.39 2.00
CA ALA A 209 23.40 -14.55 2.01
C ALA A 209 24.16 -14.70 0.69
N GLU A 210 23.59 -14.39 -0.46
CA GLU A 210 24.27 -14.35 -1.76
C GLU A 210 25.49 -13.38 -1.75
N ARG A 211 25.44 -12.36 -0.90
CA ARG A 211 26.49 -11.36 -0.69
C ARG A 211 27.40 -11.67 0.50
N GLY A 212 27.24 -12.86 1.11
CA GLY A 212 28.01 -13.28 2.30
C GLY A 212 27.55 -12.63 3.62
N LEU A 213 26.40 -11.96 3.64
CA LEU A 213 25.83 -11.33 4.84
C LEU A 213 24.84 -12.28 5.53
N ARG A 214 25.01 -12.52 6.81
CA ARG A 214 24.07 -13.30 7.62
C ARG A 214 23.11 -12.37 8.36
N LEU A 215 21.81 -12.52 8.07
CA LEU A 215 20.74 -11.80 8.75
C LEU A 215 19.89 -12.76 9.59
N GLU A 216 19.53 -12.32 10.77
CA GLU A 216 18.55 -12.95 11.65
C GLU A 216 17.21 -12.24 11.52
N PRO A 217 16.19 -12.87 10.90
CA PRO A 217 14.95 -12.19 10.58
C PRO A 217 13.94 -12.24 11.72
N PHE A 218 13.15 -11.16 11.80
CA PHE A 218 12.01 -10.96 12.69
C PHE A 218 10.89 -10.29 11.92
N GLY A 219 9.64 -10.44 12.36
CA GLY A 219 8.51 -9.83 11.68
C GLY A 219 7.37 -9.44 12.61
N ILE A 220 6.66 -8.39 12.24
CA ILE A 220 5.37 -8.03 12.84
C ILE A 220 4.34 -7.77 11.75
N ASP A 221 3.09 -8.08 12.06
CA ASP A 221 1.96 -7.72 11.20
C ASP A 221 0.74 -7.37 12.06
N LEU A 222 -0.10 -6.46 11.56
CA LEU A 222 -1.35 -6.08 12.23
C LEU A 222 -2.34 -7.24 12.26
N ALA A 223 -2.39 -8.04 11.19
CA ALA A 223 -3.32 -9.14 11.01
C ALA A 223 -2.80 -10.42 11.69
N SER A 224 -3.39 -10.82 12.82
CA SER A 224 -3.00 -12.03 13.53
C SER A 224 -3.10 -13.31 12.68
N SER A 225 -4.04 -13.38 11.75
CA SER A 225 -4.17 -14.51 10.82
C SER A 225 -3.02 -14.59 9.81
N LEU A 226 -2.47 -13.44 9.36
CA LEU A 226 -1.28 -13.39 8.52
C LEU A 226 -0.02 -13.79 9.31
N VAL A 227 0.07 -13.37 10.58
CA VAL A 227 1.13 -13.85 11.51
C VAL A 227 1.11 -15.37 11.63
N GLU A 228 -0.07 -15.96 11.81
CA GLU A 228 -0.21 -17.41 11.86
C GLU A 228 0.15 -18.09 10.52
N LEU A 229 -0.19 -17.47 9.39
CA LEU A 229 0.24 -17.93 8.07
C LEU A 229 1.77 -17.87 7.93
N ALA A 230 2.39 -16.76 8.31
CA ALA A 230 3.85 -16.59 8.29
C ALA A 230 4.56 -17.63 9.18
N ARG A 231 4.07 -17.86 10.40
CA ARG A 231 4.60 -18.87 11.32
C ARG A 231 4.51 -20.29 10.75
N ARG A 232 3.40 -20.64 10.10
CA ARG A 232 3.27 -21.95 9.43
C ARG A 232 4.20 -22.09 8.22
N ARG A 233 4.40 -20.99 7.49
CA ARG A 233 5.26 -20.96 6.30
C ARG A 233 6.74 -20.98 6.65
N LEU A 234 7.12 -20.37 7.77
CA LEU A 234 8.49 -20.19 8.25
C LEU A 234 8.66 -20.77 9.67
N PRO A 235 8.48 -22.11 9.84
CA PRO A 235 8.47 -22.72 11.18
C PRO A 235 9.80 -22.54 11.93
N GLN A 236 10.93 -22.36 11.21
CA GLN A 236 12.25 -22.07 11.79
C GLN A 236 12.35 -20.69 12.44
N TRP A 237 11.41 -19.77 12.18
CA TRP A 237 11.34 -18.40 12.71
C TRP A 237 10.00 -18.09 13.37
N ALA A 238 9.18 -19.11 13.66
CA ALA A 238 7.82 -18.93 14.17
C ALA A 238 7.76 -18.16 15.49
N ASP A 239 8.78 -18.29 16.33
CA ASP A 239 8.95 -17.57 17.60
C ASP A 239 9.39 -16.10 17.46
N ARG A 240 9.70 -15.67 16.22
CA ARG A 240 10.22 -14.35 15.87
C ARG A 240 9.22 -13.50 15.09
N ILE A 241 7.99 -13.93 14.99
CA ILE A 241 6.92 -13.26 14.24
C ILE A 241 5.79 -12.95 15.21
N TRP A 242 5.42 -11.68 15.33
CA TRP A 242 4.43 -11.22 16.30
C TRP A 242 3.26 -10.47 15.64
N ALA A 243 2.11 -10.49 16.30
CA ALA A 243 1.01 -9.60 15.97
C ALA A 243 1.23 -8.24 16.66
N GLY A 244 1.09 -7.15 15.91
CA GLY A 244 1.24 -5.80 16.45
C GLY A 244 0.99 -4.72 15.42
N ASN A 245 0.59 -3.54 15.91
CA ASN A 245 0.42 -2.38 15.04
C ASN A 245 1.75 -1.66 14.89
N ALA A 246 2.16 -1.39 13.66
CA ALA A 246 3.41 -0.72 13.32
C ALA A 246 3.65 0.61 14.07
N ILE A 247 2.57 1.34 14.42
CA ILE A 247 2.66 2.68 15.01
C ILE A 247 3.06 2.69 16.48
N ASP A 248 2.85 1.59 17.20
CA ASP A 248 3.02 1.54 18.66
C ASP A 248 3.60 0.22 19.20
N TRP A 249 3.81 -0.77 18.32
CA TRP A 249 4.38 -2.04 18.76
C TRP A 249 5.82 -1.88 19.23
N THR A 250 6.14 -2.58 20.34
CA THR A 250 7.49 -2.69 20.87
C THR A 250 7.87 -4.17 21.04
N PRO A 251 9.14 -4.53 20.84
CA PRO A 251 9.62 -5.89 21.05
C PRO A 251 9.35 -6.36 22.49
N PRO A 252 8.80 -7.59 22.69
CA PRO A 252 8.43 -8.07 24.03
C PRO A 252 9.58 -8.12 25.04
N ASP A 253 10.81 -8.29 24.54
CA ASP A 253 12.04 -8.38 25.35
C ASP A 253 12.90 -7.09 25.31
N GLY A 254 12.36 -6.01 24.74
CA GLY A 254 13.04 -4.72 24.66
C GLY A 254 14.24 -4.69 23.71
N ARG A 255 14.44 -5.74 22.88
CA ARG A 255 15.53 -5.78 21.89
C ARG A 255 15.40 -4.68 20.85
N ARG A 256 16.52 -4.36 20.22
CA ARG A 256 16.60 -3.49 19.05
C ARG A 256 17.20 -4.27 17.87
N PHE A 257 17.00 -3.75 16.67
CA PHE A 257 17.40 -4.43 15.43
C PHE A 257 18.37 -3.56 14.65
N ASP A 258 19.34 -4.21 14.00
CA ASP A 258 20.34 -3.51 13.18
C ASP A 258 19.68 -2.91 11.92
N TYR A 259 18.68 -3.61 11.39
CA TYR A 259 17.87 -3.15 10.26
C TYR A 259 16.39 -3.30 10.57
N VAL A 260 15.64 -2.23 10.39
CA VAL A 260 14.18 -2.23 10.48
C VAL A 260 13.61 -1.74 9.17
N HIS A 261 12.78 -2.54 8.51
CA HIS A 261 12.10 -2.17 7.28
C HIS A 261 10.65 -1.80 7.57
N VAL A 262 10.20 -0.66 7.05
CA VAL A 262 8.81 -0.20 7.15
C VAL A 262 8.28 0.21 5.78
N LEU A 263 7.00 -0.08 5.54
CA LEU A 263 6.24 0.50 4.44
C LEU A 263 5.46 1.72 4.93
N LEU A 264 5.46 2.80 4.15
CA LEU A 264 4.72 4.02 4.50
C LEU A 264 3.19 3.82 4.49
N ASP A 265 2.70 2.75 3.88
CA ASP A 265 1.29 2.38 3.85
C ASP A 265 0.82 1.52 5.05
N CYS A 266 1.74 1.16 5.96
CA CYS A 266 1.35 0.53 7.23
C CYS A 266 0.51 1.45 8.13
N VAL A 267 0.50 2.75 7.87
CA VAL A 267 -0.22 3.77 8.65
C VAL A 267 -0.89 4.79 7.74
N PRO A 268 -1.93 5.51 8.24
CA PRO A 268 -2.48 6.65 7.52
C PRO A 268 -1.41 7.70 7.21
N THR A 269 -1.56 8.43 6.12
CA THR A 269 -0.55 9.39 5.64
C THR A 269 -0.10 10.39 6.70
N HIS A 270 -1.04 10.91 7.50
CA HIS A 270 -0.73 11.89 8.56
C HIS A 270 0.06 11.29 9.73
N ARG A 271 0.12 9.94 9.87
CA ARG A 271 0.85 9.22 10.90
C ARG A 271 2.23 8.74 10.46
N ARG A 272 2.62 8.98 9.20
CA ARG A 272 3.92 8.52 8.65
C ARG A 272 5.11 9.04 9.46
N GLY A 273 5.06 10.31 9.89
CA GLY A 273 6.09 10.89 10.77
C GLY A 273 6.18 10.22 12.15
N ASP A 274 5.03 9.81 12.69
CA ASP A 274 4.99 9.09 13.97
C ASP A 274 5.57 7.68 13.84
N LEU A 275 5.23 6.98 12.74
CA LEU A 275 5.81 5.67 12.42
C LEU A 275 7.35 5.71 12.40
N ILE A 276 7.92 6.67 11.66
CA ILE A 276 9.37 6.83 11.55
C ILE A 276 9.99 7.13 12.92
N ARG A 277 9.44 8.09 13.67
CA ARG A 277 9.93 8.44 15.00
C ARG A 277 9.85 7.26 15.96
N HIS A 278 8.74 6.52 15.96
CA HIS A 278 8.55 5.36 16.83
C HIS A 278 9.64 4.31 16.61
N HIS A 279 9.90 3.93 15.37
CA HIS A 279 10.89 2.90 15.08
C HIS A 279 12.33 3.38 15.33
N LEU A 280 12.68 4.59 14.96
CA LEU A 280 14.01 5.15 15.26
C LEU A 280 14.28 5.22 16.77
N ALA A 281 13.28 5.56 17.58
CA ALA A 281 13.44 5.67 19.02
C ALA A 281 13.40 4.31 19.75
N GLY A 282 12.60 3.34 19.25
CA GLY A 282 12.22 2.15 20.02
C GLY A 282 12.71 0.81 19.49
N THR A 283 12.93 0.69 18.18
CA THR A 283 13.22 -0.62 17.55
C THR A 283 14.55 -0.69 16.80
N VAL A 284 15.07 0.43 16.30
CA VAL A 284 16.36 0.50 15.63
C VAL A 284 17.49 0.53 16.66
N SER A 285 18.55 -0.26 16.48
CA SER A 285 19.73 -0.28 17.34
C SER A 285 20.42 1.08 17.35
N GLU A 286 20.80 1.56 18.56
CA GLU A 286 21.54 2.80 18.72
C GLU A 286 22.98 2.67 18.17
N GLY A 287 23.51 3.76 17.63
CA GLY A 287 24.91 3.81 17.22
C GLY A 287 25.28 2.95 16.01
N GLY A 288 24.37 2.81 15.02
CA GLY A 288 24.68 2.11 13.79
C GLY A 288 23.55 1.29 13.18
N GLY A 289 22.38 1.26 13.84
CA GLY A 289 21.19 0.67 13.27
C GLY A 289 20.59 1.54 12.17
N ARG A 290 19.78 0.95 11.29
CA ARG A 290 19.21 1.61 10.12
C ARG A 290 17.74 1.34 9.96
N LEU A 291 16.95 2.40 9.78
CA LEU A 291 15.55 2.32 9.37
C LEU A 291 15.47 2.39 7.84
N LEU A 292 15.00 1.33 7.21
CA LEU A 292 14.75 1.21 5.77
C LEU A 292 13.28 1.56 5.52
N VAL A 293 13.03 2.55 4.68
CA VAL A 293 11.68 3.06 4.41
C VAL A 293 11.36 2.87 2.94
N SER A 294 10.28 2.14 2.65
CA SER A 294 9.80 1.92 1.29
C SER A 294 8.41 2.52 1.08
N ASP A 295 8.19 3.01 -0.14
CA ASP A 295 6.88 3.34 -0.68
C ASP A 295 6.79 2.75 -2.10
N TYR A 296 6.10 1.62 -2.23
CA TYR A 296 6.04 0.91 -3.51
C TYR A 296 5.18 1.62 -4.57
N SER A 297 4.50 2.69 -4.19
CA SER A 297 3.69 3.51 -5.08
C SER A 297 4.41 4.74 -5.62
N ALA A 298 5.67 5.00 -5.18
CA ALA A 298 6.41 6.19 -5.59
C ALA A 298 6.73 6.20 -7.09
N ASP A 299 6.46 7.31 -7.75
CA ASP A 299 6.80 7.58 -9.15
C ASP A 299 7.18 9.05 -9.31
N SER A 300 8.46 9.33 -9.23
CA SER A 300 8.97 10.70 -9.33
C SER A 300 8.71 11.35 -10.70
N ALA A 301 8.62 10.55 -11.77
CA ALA A 301 8.32 11.06 -13.11
C ALA A 301 6.88 11.60 -13.22
N ARG A 302 5.98 11.10 -12.37
CA ARG A 302 4.57 11.57 -12.27
C ARG A 302 4.32 12.51 -11.11
N GLY A 303 5.37 12.98 -10.42
CA GLY A 303 5.25 13.87 -9.27
C GLY A 303 4.85 13.19 -7.96
N TRP A 304 5.02 11.86 -7.87
CA TRP A 304 4.79 11.09 -6.65
C TRP A 304 6.06 11.04 -5.82
N PRO A 305 6.04 11.47 -4.56
CA PRO A 305 7.25 11.55 -3.77
C PRO A 305 7.84 10.15 -3.53
N THR A 306 9.16 10.04 -3.70
CA THR A 306 9.90 8.86 -3.27
C THR A 306 9.92 8.77 -1.73
N ALA A 307 10.29 7.60 -1.20
CA ALA A 307 10.50 7.44 0.24
C ALA A 307 11.50 8.48 0.78
N ALA A 308 12.58 8.75 0.04
CA ALA A 308 13.56 9.78 0.41
C ALA A 308 12.98 11.20 0.42
N GLN A 309 12.15 11.55 -0.56
CA GLN A 309 11.47 12.85 -0.61
C GLN A 309 10.47 12.98 0.55
N THR A 310 9.74 11.91 0.87
CA THR A 310 8.81 11.88 2.00
C THR A 310 9.56 12.03 3.33
N LEU A 311 10.67 11.32 3.54
CA LEU A 311 11.51 11.46 4.73
C LEU A 311 11.99 12.90 4.92
N ARG A 312 12.52 13.53 3.87
CA ARG A 312 12.98 14.93 3.92
C ARG A 312 11.84 15.91 4.22
N ALA A 313 10.66 15.70 3.60
CA ALA A 313 9.47 16.52 3.87
C ALA A 313 8.97 16.41 5.31
N LEU A 314 9.17 15.24 5.95
CA LEU A 314 8.86 14.99 7.36
C LEU A 314 9.97 15.44 8.32
N GLY A 315 11.09 16.00 7.80
CA GLY A 315 12.20 16.53 8.60
C GLY A 315 13.24 15.48 9.02
N PHE A 316 13.26 14.29 8.41
CA PHE A 316 14.27 13.26 8.71
C PHE A 316 15.48 13.38 7.78
N ALA A 317 16.68 13.18 8.35
CA ALA A 317 17.92 13.10 7.59
C ALA A 317 17.98 11.76 6.84
N CYS A 318 17.84 11.80 5.52
CA CYS A 318 18.00 10.63 4.68
C CYS A 318 19.49 10.34 4.48
N ALA A 319 19.99 9.22 4.99
CA ALA A 319 21.40 8.81 4.89
C ALA A 319 21.73 8.19 3.53
N GLY A 320 20.72 7.70 2.79
CA GLY A 320 20.88 7.18 1.44
C GLY A 320 19.58 6.60 0.88
N GLU A 321 19.64 6.19 -0.36
CA GLU A 321 18.55 5.49 -1.05
C GLU A 321 19.10 4.45 -2.01
N SER A 322 18.31 3.40 -2.29
CA SER A 322 18.69 2.34 -3.22
C SER A 322 18.66 2.84 -4.66
N THR A 323 19.53 2.25 -5.47
CA THR A 323 19.64 2.59 -6.90
C THR A 323 18.70 1.77 -7.79
N GLY A 324 18.00 0.79 -7.21
CA GLY A 324 17.15 -0.15 -7.94
C GLY A 324 17.89 -1.37 -8.48
N GLY A 325 19.21 -1.45 -8.21
CA GLY A 325 20.06 -2.59 -8.59
C GLY A 325 20.32 -2.71 -10.09
N SER A 326 21.10 -3.73 -10.44
CA SER A 326 21.48 -4.07 -11.82
C SER A 326 20.52 -5.04 -12.51
N LEU A 327 19.34 -5.26 -11.98
CA LEU A 327 18.37 -6.17 -12.59
C LEU A 327 17.73 -5.52 -13.83
N PRO A 328 17.54 -6.27 -14.93
CA PRO A 328 16.89 -5.74 -16.12
C PRO A 328 15.40 -5.49 -15.84
N GLY A 329 14.90 -4.31 -16.21
CA GLY A 329 13.51 -3.91 -16.04
C GLY A 329 13.37 -2.44 -15.66
N PRO A 330 12.14 -1.91 -15.54
CA PRO A 330 11.94 -0.58 -15.02
C PRO A 330 12.43 -0.52 -13.57
N PRO A 331 13.13 0.57 -13.17
CA PRO A 331 13.63 0.69 -11.81
C PRO A 331 12.45 0.67 -10.82
N PRO A 332 12.52 -0.13 -9.75
CA PRO A 332 11.52 -0.10 -8.69
C PRO A 332 11.55 1.24 -7.96
N ALA A 333 10.47 1.55 -7.24
CA ALA A 333 10.47 2.69 -6.33
C ALA A 333 11.58 2.52 -5.28
N PRO A 334 12.52 3.49 -5.15
CA PRO A 334 13.67 3.31 -4.28
C PRO A 334 13.29 3.20 -2.80
N THR A 335 14.01 2.36 -2.07
CA THR A 335 14.00 2.34 -0.60
C THR A 335 14.99 3.38 -0.09
N ALA A 336 14.58 4.22 0.82
CA ALA A 336 15.45 5.17 1.49
C ALA A 336 15.76 4.72 2.91
N TRP A 337 16.84 5.25 3.51
CA TRP A 337 17.16 4.91 4.89
C TRP A 337 17.62 6.09 5.73
N VAL A 338 17.36 5.94 7.03
CA VAL A 338 17.79 6.84 8.10
C VAL A 338 18.66 6.03 9.04
N ASP A 339 19.86 6.50 9.31
CA ASP A 339 20.74 5.90 10.31
C ASP A 339 20.37 6.40 11.72
N SER A 340 20.43 5.50 12.71
CA SER A 340 20.28 5.89 14.11
C SER A 340 21.49 6.69 14.57
N CYS A 341 21.26 7.68 15.42
CA CYS A 341 22.32 8.46 16.05
C CYS A 341 23.02 7.67 17.16
#